data_5bfc4665cca36dff6eaed369eb0936a3
#
_entry.id   5bfc4665cca36dff6eaed369eb0936a3
#
_cell.length_a   1.000
_cell.length_b   1.000
_cell.length_c   1.000
_cell.angle_alpha   90.00
_cell.angle_beta   90.00
_cell.angle_gamma   90.00
#
_symmetry.space_group_name_H-M   'P 1'
#
loop_
_entity.id
_entity.type
_entity.pdbx_description
1 polymer ?
#
loop_
_entity_poly.entity_id
_entity_poly.type
_entity_poly.pdbx_seq_one_letter_code
_entity_poly.pdbx_strand_id
1 'polypeptide(L)'
;MSGRSRLPGSSSRRDAARIVAERVVATVAGVAVAVDEVDAAEARLRDGPRAAALPASGTSEGRQLRRWLTQLIVTERVVAAEAAARGLTAAGAPAEADLLPDATARLEIGSVAAAVRADPLARALFAAVTARVAVTDDAVADYHARNPLRFAAPCPGQHGWRAPAAAAPPLDQVRRAITEHLLGAARRRAFRVWLDARRNALVVLAPGYEHPGDPRQPDNTRRH
;
A
#
# COMPACT_ATOMS: atom_id res chain seq x y z
N MET A 1 15.33 -40.74 54.39
CA MET A 1 14.34 -39.75 54.07
C MET A 1 14.92 -38.84 52.97
N SER A 2 14.63 -39.14 51.70
CA SER A 2 15.16 -38.36 50.56
C SER A 2 14.06 -37.47 49.99
N GLY A 3 14.19 -36.17 50.30
CA GLY A 3 13.30 -35.13 49.72
C GLY A 3 13.67 -34.82 48.27
N ARG A 4 12.80 -35.13 47.29
CA ARG A 4 12.94 -34.69 45.93
C ARG A 4 12.40 -33.28 45.81
N SER A 5 13.30 -32.28 45.68
CA SER A 5 12.96 -30.94 45.29
C SER A 5 12.45 -30.94 43.85
N ARG A 6 11.17 -30.62 43.64
CA ARG A 6 10.60 -30.33 42.32
C ARG A 6 11.03 -28.93 41.91
N LEU A 7 11.75 -28.81 40.81
CA LEU A 7 12.09 -27.54 40.18
C LEU A 7 10.83 -26.93 39.55
N PRO A 8 10.42 -25.69 39.90
CA PRO A 8 9.36 -24.96 39.22
C PRO A 8 9.96 -24.24 38.01
N GLY A 9 9.74 -24.73 36.80
CA GLY A 9 10.42 -24.06 35.68
C GLY A 9 9.82 -24.23 34.30
N SER A 10 8.89 -25.14 34.02
CA SER A 10 8.46 -25.41 32.64
C SER A 10 7.11 -24.79 32.25
N SER A 11 6.20 -24.57 33.19
CA SER A 11 4.90 -23.94 32.94
C SER A 11 5.04 -22.43 32.72
N SER A 12 5.81 -21.75 33.56
CA SER A 12 6.01 -20.30 33.49
C SER A 12 6.63 -19.82 32.16
N ARG A 13 7.58 -20.60 31.60
CA ARG A 13 8.18 -20.25 30.29
C ARG A 13 7.21 -20.45 29.12
N ARG A 14 6.36 -21.47 29.18
CA ARG A 14 5.33 -21.71 28.16
C ARG A 14 4.22 -20.66 28.23
N ASP A 15 3.82 -20.26 29.43
CA ASP A 15 2.81 -19.20 29.60
C ASP A 15 3.34 -17.86 29.17
N ALA A 16 4.59 -17.52 29.47
CA ALA A 16 5.25 -16.30 28.98
C ALA A 16 5.39 -16.30 27.44
N ALA A 17 5.79 -17.43 26.85
CA ALA A 17 5.87 -17.55 25.37
C ALA A 17 4.50 -17.44 24.71
N ARG A 18 3.45 -17.98 25.34
CA ARG A 18 2.07 -17.86 24.84
C ARG A 18 1.57 -16.43 24.92
N ILE A 19 1.81 -15.72 26.03
CA ILE A 19 1.44 -14.31 26.21
C ILE A 19 2.16 -13.43 25.18
N VAL A 20 3.44 -13.71 24.90
CA VAL A 20 4.19 -12.99 23.85
C VAL A 20 3.62 -13.29 22.46
N ALA A 21 3.28 -14.55 22.18
CA ALA A 21 2.69 -14.95 20.90
C ALA A 21 1.28 -14.34 20.67
N GLU A 22 0.48 -14.20 21.73
CA GLU A 22 -0.85 -13.59 21.71
C GLU A 22 -0.80 -12.06 21.46
N ARG A 23 0.36 -11.43 21.62
CA ARG A 23 0.58 -9.99 21.41
C ARG A 23 1.26 -9.65 20.10
N VAL A 24 1.48 -10.63 19.22
CA VAL A 24 2.09 -10.43 17.90
C VAL A 24 1.02 -10.49 16.83
N VAL A 25 0.92 -9.45 15.98
CA VAL A 25 -0.03 -9.37 14.86
C VAL A 25 0.58 -9.88 13.56
N ALA A 26 1.89 -9.79 13.42
CA ALA A 26 2.63 -10.24 12.24
C ALA A 26 4.12 -10.43 12.58
N THR A 27 4.85 -11.10 11.69
CA THR A 27 6.31 -10.98 11.61
C THR A 27 6.71 -10.52 10.22
N VAL A 28 7.74 -9.69 10.12
CA VAL A 28 8.32 -9.22 8.86
C VAL A 28 9.82 -9.52 8.88
N ALA A 29 10.29 -10.35 7.95
CA ALA A 29 11.66 -10.85 7.93
C ALA A 29 12.11 -11.41 9.31
N GLY A 30 11.22 -12.11 10.00
CA GLY A 30 11.46 -12.68 11.34
C GLY A 30 11.32 -11.68 12.51
N VAL A 31 11.14 -10.39 12.27
CA VAL A 31 10.95 -9.38 13.31
C VAL A 31 9.46 -9.22 13.63
N ALA A 32 9.09 -9.34 14.90
CA ALA A 32 7.70 -9.23 15.33
C ALA A 32 7.15 -7.81 15.19
N VAL A 33 5.87 -7.73 14.82
CA VAL A 33 5.01 -6.54 14.92
C VAL A 33 4.01 -6.80 16.04
N ALA A 34 4.03 -5.96 17.08
CA ALA A 34 3.22 -6.16 18.26
C ALA A 34 1.83 -5.53 18.14
N VAL A 35 0.86 -6.04 18.88
CA VAL A 35 -0.48 -5.43 19.05
C VAL A 35 -0.36 -3.98 19.49
N ASP A 36 0.56 -3.67 20.41
CA ASP A 36 0.78 -2.33 20.96
C ASP A 36 1.18 -1.31 19.88
N GLU A 37 1.85 -1.74 18.79
CA GLU A 37 2.17 -0.87 17.66
C GLU A 37 0.90 -0.49 16.88
N VAL A 38 -0.02 -1.44 16.72
CA VAL A 38 -1.32 -1.18 16.09
C VAL A 38 -2.18 -0.29 16.97
N ASP A 39 -2.19 -0.52 18.29
CA ASP A 39 -2.90 0.31 19.25
C ASP A 39 -2.38 1.75 19.23
N ALA A 40 -1.08 1.95 19.22
CA ALA A 40 -0.47 3.26 19.12
C ALA A 40 -0.78 3.96 17.78
N ALA A 41 -0.83 3.21 16.68
CA ALA A 41 -1.22 3.75 15.38
C ALA A 41 -2.69 4.17 15.35
N GLU A 42 -3.58 3.36 15.93
CA GLU A 42 -5.00 3.70 16.05
C GLU A 42 -5.21 4.93 16.94
N ALA A 43 -4.53 5.00 18.11
CA ALA A 43 -4.59 6.16 19.00
C ALA A 43 -4.20 7.46 18.28
N ARG A 44 -3.07 7.46 17.56
CA ARG A 44 -2.66 8.64 16.77
C ARG A 44 -3.71 9.10 15.77
N LEU A 45 -4.44 8.17 15.12
CA LEU A 45 -5.52 8.53 14.20
C LEU A 45 -6.71 9.13 14.94
N ARG A 46 -7.04 8.57 16.13
CA ARG A 46 -8.16 9.06 16.96
C ARG A 46 -7.88 10.42 17.62
N ASP A 47 -6.61 10.74 17.84
CA ASP A 47 -6.18 12.05 18.32
C ASP A 47 -6.07 13.10 17.19
N GLY A 48 -6.25 12.68 15.93
CA GLY A 48 -6.09 13.53 14.77
C GLY A 48 -7.39 14.26 14.36
N PRO A 49 -7.30 15.19 13.39
CA PRO A 49 -8.42 16.03 12.96
C PRO A 49 -9.57 15.25 12.29
N ARG A 50 -9.36 14.00 11.94
CA ARG A 50 -10.37 13.13 11.31
C ARG A 50 -10.98 12.11 12.29
N ALA A 51 -10.76 12.26 13.59
CA ALA A 51 -11.23 11.33 14.61
C ALA A 51 -12.73 11.01 14.50
N ALA A 52 -13.56 12.05 14.28
CA ALA A 52 -15.01 11.91 14.16
C ALA A 52 -15.48 11.07 12.94
N ALA A 53 -14.63 10.91 11.93
CA ALA A 53 -14.93 10.11 10.75
C ALA A 53 -14.46 8.65 10.88
N LEU A 54 -13.80 8.28 11.97
CA LEU A 54 -13.30 6.93 12.18
C LEU A 54 -14.41 6.02 12.73
N PRO A 55 -14.40 4.74 12.32
CA PRO A 55 -15.31 3.75 12.89
C PRO A 55 -15.12 3.62 14.41
N ALA A 56 -16.21 3.37 15.12
CA ALA A 56 -16.12 3.11 16.56
C ALA A 56 -15.33 1.84 16.86
N SER A 57 -14.54 1.86 17.92
CA SER A 57 -13.79 0.69 18.37
C SER A 57 -14.77 -0.44 18.73
N GLY A 58 -14.40 -1.70 18.41
CA GLY A 58 -15.23 -2.89 18.67
C GLY A 58 -16.30 -3.21 17.62
N THR A 59 -16.59 -2.30 16.67
CA THR A 59 -17.47 -2.58 15.52
C THR A 59 -16.74 -3.40 14.46
N SER A 60 -17.47 -3.95 13.47
CA SER A 60 -16.88 -4.63 12.30
C SER A 60 -15.94 -3.71 11.53
N GLU A 61 -16.36 -2.46 11.32
CA GLU A 61 -15.58 -1.43 10.64
C GLU A 61 -14.34 -1.03 11.47
N GLY A 62 -14.46 -0.97 12.81
CA GLY A 62 -13.33 -0.73 13.70
C GLY A 62 -12.29 -1.86 13.62
N ARG A 63 -12.74 -3.13 13.54
CA ARG A 63 -11.82 -4.26 13.30
C ARG A 63 -11.18 -4.20 11.91
N GLN A 64 -11.91 -3.76 10.88
CA GLN A 64 -11.34 -3.55 9.55
C GLN A 64 -10.29 -2.43 9.54
N LEU A 65 -10.52 -1.34 10.27
CA LEU A 65 -9.52 -0.28 10.46
C LEU A 65 -8.22 -0.84 11.07
N ARG A 66 -8.33 -1.67 12.13
CA ARG A 66 -7.15 -2.29 12.76
C ARG A 66 -6.39 -3.22 11.81
N ARG A 67 -7.10 -4.02 11.00
CA ARG A 67 -6.47 -4.83 9.94
C ARG A 67 -5.75 -3.96 8.93
N TRP A 68 -6.37 -2.87 8.49
CA TRP A 68 -5.74 -1.91 7.57
C TRP A 68 -4.47 -1.30 8.17
N LEU A 69 -4.50 -0.89 9.44
CA LEU A 69 -3.33 -0.39 10.17
C LEU A 69 -2.22 -1.43 10.26
N THR A 70 -2.58 -2.68 10.54
CA THR A 70 -1.61 -3.80 10.54
C THR A 70 -0.95 -3.94 9.16
N GLN A 71 -1.75 -3.89 8.08
CA GLN A 71 -1.21 -3.95 6.71
C GLN A 71 -0.29 -2.76 6.39
N LEU A 72 -0.62 -1.57 6.91
CA LEU A 72 0.21 -0.37 6.75
C LEU A 72 1.58 -0.56 7.43
N ILE A 73 1.59 -0.90 8.73
CA ILE A 73 2.81 -1.12 9.52
C ILE A 73 3.67 -2.23 8.89
N VAL A 74 3.06 -3.34 8.51
CA VAL A 74 3.75 -4.46 7.84
C VAL A 74 4.40 -4.00 6.54
N THR A 75 3.69 -3.19 5.74
CA THR A 75 4.22 -2.68 4.45
C THR A 75 5.36 -1.71 4.67
N GLU A 76 5.26 -0.82 5.67
CA GLU A 76 6.36 0.07 6.07
C GLU A 76 7.61 -0.71 6.48
N ARG A 77 7.44 -1.80 7.24
CA ARG A 77 8.55 -2.69 7.63
C ARG A 77 9.18 -3.41 6.44
N VAL A 78 8.37 -3.90 5.49
CA VAL A 78 8.88 -4.49 4.24
C VAL A 78 9.66 -3.46 3.44
N VAL A 79 9.13 -2.24 3.29
CA VAL A 79 9.82 -1.14 2.59
C VAL A 79 11.15 -0.82 3.27
N ALA A 80 11.17 -0.69 4.59
CA ALA A 80 12.39 -0.39 5.32
C ALA A 80 13.46 -1.49 5.16
N ALA A 81 13.05 -2.76 5.28
CA ALA A 81 13.95 -3.90 5.10
C ALA A 81 14.54 -3.95 3.67
N GLU A 82 13.70 -3.74 2.65
CA GLU A 82 14.11 -3.77 1.25
C GLU A 82 14.96 -2.56 0.87
N ALA A 83 14.68 -1.39 1.42
CA ALA A 83 15.50 -0.20 1.23
C ALA A 83 16.89 -0.39 1.87
N ALA A 84 16.94 -0.90 3.10
CA ALA A 84 18.19 -1.20 3.79
C ALA A 84 19.04 -2.22 3.01
N ALA A 85 18.42 -3.31 2.53
CA ALA A 85 19.11 -4.32 1.72
C ALA A 85 19.71 -3.78 0.42
N ARG A 86 19.20 -2.65 -0.09
CA ARG A 86 19.69 -1.95 -1.28
C ARG A 86 20.55 -0.74 -0.98
N GLY A 87 20.81 -0.41 0.28
CA GLY A 87 21.52 0.79 0.66
C GLY A 87 20.81 2.10 0.26
N LEU A 88 19.49 2.09 0.11
CA LEU A 88 18.72 3.26 -0.28
C LEU A 88 18.49 4.20 0.90
N THR A 89 18.49 5.50 0.61
CA THR A 89 18.13 6.55 1.55
C THR A 89 17.00 7.41 0.99
N ALA A 90 16.43 8.27 1.82
CA ALA A 90 15.40 9.22 1.40
C ALA A 90 15.95 10.35 0.49
N ALA A 91 17.26 10.50 0.38
CA ALA A 91 17.89 11.54 -0.43
C ALA A 91 17.56 11.33 -1.93
N GLY A 92 17.12 12.39 -2.61
CA GLY A 92 16.78 12.34 -4.02
C GLY A 92 15.49 11.56 -4.34
N ALA A 93 14.67 11.26 -3.33
CA ALA A 93 13.38 10.63 -3.57
C ALA A 93 12.47 11.51 -4.45
N PRO A 94 11.77 10.93 -5.44
CA PRO A 94 10.82 11.70 -6.26
C PRO A 94 9.68 12.29 -5.42
N ALA A 95 9.05 13.35 -5.90
CA ALA A 95 7.89 13.91 -5.21
C ALA A 95 6.71 12.92 -5.24
N GLU A 96 5.84 12.96 -4.23
CA GLU A 96 4.67 12.07 -4.18
C GLU A 96 3.73 12.31 -5.38
N ALA A 97 3.56 13.57 -5.77
CA ALA A 97 2.72 13.95 -6.91
C ALA A 97 3.21 13.36 -8.24
N ASP A 98 4.51 13.14 -8.41
CA ASP A 98 5.06 12.52 -9.61
C ASP A 98 4.68 11.04 -9.73
N LEU A 99 4.48 10.37 -8.59
CA LEU A 99 4.15 8.96 -8.53
C LEU A 99 2.64 8.71 -8.49
N LEU A 100 1.91 9.57 -7.80
CA LEU A 100 0.47 9.48 -7.53
C LEU A 100 -0.22 10.79 -7.89
N PRO A 101 -0.27 11.16 -9.19
CA PRO A 101 -0.76 12.47 -9.63
C PRO A 101 -2.26 12.67 -9.36
N ASP A 102 -3.04 11.59 -9.28
CA ASP A 102 -4.49 11.64 -9.15
C ASP A 102 -5.06 10.46 -8.34
N ALA A 103 -6.38 10.47 -8.15
CA ALA A 103 -7.10 9.41 -7.44
C ALA A 103 -7.01 8.05 -8.16
N THR A 104 -6.99 8.04 -9.49
CA THR A 104 -6.87 6.82 -10.30
C THR A 104 -5.53 6.14 -10.03
N ALA A 105 -4.43 6.89 -10.02
CA ALA A 105 -3.11 6.39 -9.68
C ALA A 105 -3.04 5.79 -8.27
N ARG A 106 -3.74 6.40 -7.29
CA ARG A 106 -3.85 5.87 -5.92
C ARG A 106 -4.63 4.55 -5.87
N LEU A 107 -5.71 4.44 -6.63
CA LEU A 107 -6.49 3.19 -6.73
C LEU A 107 -5.70 2.07 -7.41
N GLU A 108 -4.98 2.38 -8.50
CA GLU A 108 -4.15 1.40 -9.21
C GLU A 108 -3.11 0.71 -8.34
N ILE A 109 -2.50 1.46 -7.43
CA ILE A 109 -1.46 0.92 -6.56
C ILE A 109 -2.01 0.27 -5.29
N GLY A 110 -3.24 0.58 -4.91
CA GLY A 110 -3.90 0.13 -3.69
C GLY A 110 -3.67 1.05 -2.49
N SER A 111 -4.66 1.09 -1.59
CA SER A 111 -4.73 2.06 -0.49
C SER A 111 -3.52 1.99 0.47
N VAL A 112 -3.06 0.79 0.83
CA VAL A 112 -1.92 0.60 1.73
C VAL A 112 -0.63 1.09 1.07
N ALA A 113 -0.36 0.66 -0.17
CA ALA A 113 0.84 1.09 -0.88
C ALA A 113 0.81 2.59 -1.22
N ALA A 114 -0.36 3.19 -1.43
CA ALA A 114 -0.51 4.63 -1.59
C ALA A 114 -0.18 5.39 -0.29
N ALA A 115 -0.66 4.89 0.87
CA ALA A 115 -0.42 5.51 2.16
C ALA A 115 1.07 5.50 2.54
N VAL A 116 1.76 4.36 2.33
CA VAL A 116 3.22 4.25 2.62
C VAL A 116 4.06 5.23 1.79
N ARG A 117 3.57 5.69 0.64
CA ARG A 117 4.29 6.66 -0.21
C ARG A 117 4.36 8.08 0.31
N ALA A 118 3.70 8.42 1.41
CA ALA A 118 4.01 9.63 2.15
C ALA A 118 5.48 9.63 2.64
N ASP A 119 6.06 8.44 2.90
CA ASP A 119 7.46 8.29 3.28
C ASP A 119 8.40 8.46 2.06
N PRO A 120 9.39 9.39 2.12
CA PRO A 120 10.41 9.54 1.09
C PRO A 120 11.20 8.27 0.79
N LEU A 121 11.49 7.44 1.79
CA LEU A 121 12.21 6.18 1.61
C LEU A 121 11.41 5.19 0.73
N ALA A 122 10.09 5.12 0.92
CA ALA A 122 9.22 4.32 0.07
C ALA A 122 9.20 4.82 -1.38
N ARG A 123 9.29 6.14 -1.59
CA ARG A 123 9.39 6.73 -2.94
C ARG A 123 10.73 6.43 -3.61
N ALA A 124 11.83 6.48 -2.85
CA ALA A 124 13.15 6.08 -3.34
C ALA A 124 13.17 4.60 -3.74
N LEU A 125 12.58 3.73 -2.93
CA LEU A 125 12.45 2.31 -3.22
C LEU A 125 11.60 2.06 -4.48
N PHE A 126 10.48 2.78 -4.63
CA PHE A 126 9.68 2.71 -5.84
C PHE A 126 10.49 3.06 -7.09
N ALA A 127 11.22 4.16 -7.06
CA ALA A 127 12.05 4.59 -8.18
C ALA A 127 13.10 3.52 -8.53
N ALA A 128 13.79 2.97 -7.53
CA ALA A 128 14.81 1.92 -7.71
C ALA A 128 14.22 0.64 -8.30
N VAL A 129 13.09 0.16 -7.76
CA VAL A 129 12.44 -1.09 -8.22
C VAL A 129 11.90 -0.95 -9.63
N THR A 130 11.44 0.22 -10.02
CA THR A 130 10.81 0.46 -11.31
C THR A 130 11.72 1.14 -12.34
N ALA A 131 13.00 1.30 -12.05
CA ALA A 131 13.94 2.01 -12.91
C ALA A 131 14.05 1.44 -14.34
N ARG A 132 13.85 0.12 -14.50
CA ARG A 132 13.94 -0.56 -15.79
C ARG A 132 12.62 -0.67 -16.54
N VAL A 133 11.52 -0.14 -15.97
CA VAL A 133 10.22 -0.15 -16.65
C VAL A 133 10.27 0.87 -17.79
N ALA A 134 9.93 0.42 -18.98
CA ALA A 134 9.89 1.23 -20.19
C ALA A 134 8.55 1.05 -20.93
N VAL A 135 8.23 1.97 -21.78
CA VAL A 135 7.07 1.94 -22.70
C VAL A 135 7.60 2.06 -24.12
N THR A 136 7.11 1.23 -25.03
CA THR A 136 7.50 1.23 -26.42
C THR A 136 6.73 2.30 -27.22
N ASP A 137 7.30 2.75 -28.35
CA ASP A 137 6.63 3.66 -29.26
C ASP A 137 5.35 3.06 -29.83
N ASP A 138 5.31 1.76 -30.09
CA ASP A 138 4.12 1.05 -30.55
C ASP A 138 2.99 1.13 -29.51
N ALA A 139 3.30 0.93 -28.22
CA ALA A 139 2.32 1.07 -27.16
C ALA A 139 1.75 2.50 -27.06
N VAL A 140 2.58 3.50 -27.31
CA VAL A 140 2.16 4.91 -27.36
C VAL A 140 1.23 5.17 -28.55
N ALA A 141 1.59 4.67 -29.73
CA ALA A 141 0.78 4.79 -30.96
C ALA A 141 -0.58 4.08 -30.80
N ASP A 142 -0.56 2.84 -30.30
CA ASP A 142 -1.76 2.05 -30.01
C ASP A 142 -2.68 2.72 -28.99
N TYR A 143 -2.11 3.33 -27.95
CA TYR A 143 -2.89 4.06 -26.95
C TYR A 143 -3.55 5.28 -27.56
N HIS A 144 -2.83 6.06 -28.36
CA HIS A 144 -3.38 7.23 -29.07
C HIS A 144 -4.51 6.82 -30.02
N ALA A 145 -4.34 5.77 -30.80
CA ALA A 145 -5.35 5.29 -31.74
C ALA A 145 -6.65 4.88 -31.02
N ARG A 146 -6.56 4.27 -29.84
CA ARG A 146 -7.72 3.86 -29.03
C ARG A 146 -8.33 4.98 -28.20
N ASN A 147 -7.58 6.05 -27.92
CA ASN A 147 -7.99 7.13 -27.04
C ASN A 147 -7.67 8.51 -27.65
N PRO A 148 -8.16 8.82 -28.87
CA PRO A 148 -7.69 9.98 -29.63
C PRO A 148 -7.97 11.32 -28.95
N LEU A 149 -9.03 11.40 -28.13
CA LEU A 149 -9.44 12.64 -27.44
C LEU A 149 -8.90 12.76 -26.00
N ARG A 150 -8.20 11.74 -25.48
CA ARG A 150 -7.77 11.72 -24.07
C ARG A 150 -6.89 12.90 -23.68
N PHE A 151 -6.08 13.38 -24.61
CA PHE A 151 -5.15 14.50 -24.42
C PHE A 151 -5.53 15.72 -25.25
N ALA A 152 -6.76 15.77 -25.77
CA ALA A 152 -7.25 16.96 -26.45
C ALA A 152 -7.37 18.14 -25.46
N ALA A 153 -6.95 19.31 -25.90
CA ALA A 153 -7.12 20.52 -25.10
C ALA A 153 -8.62 20.81 -24.92
N PRO A 154 -9.07 21.25 -23.74
CA PRO A 154 -10.43 21.73 -23.56
C PRO A 154 -10.71 22.91 -24.53
N CYS A 155 -11.84 22.91 -25.18
CA CYS A 155 -12.23 24.04 -26.00
C CYS A 155 -12.50 25.27 -25.11
N PRO A 156 -11.77 26.39 -25.26
CA PRO A 156 -11.99 27.58 -24.45
C PRO A 156 -13.40 28.15 -24.70
N GLY A 157 -14.11 28.42 -23.59
CA GLY A 157 -15.37 29.21 -23.67
C GLY A 157 -16.65 28.43 -23.98
N GLN A 158 -16.61 27.10 -24.07
CA GLN A 158 -17.81 26.32 -24.34
C GLN A 158 -18.13 25.38 -23.15
N HIS A 159 -19.09 25.79 -22.36
CA HIS A 159 -19.73 24.97 -21.32
C HIS A 159 -21.12 24.54 -21.81
N GLY A 160 -21.35 23.24 -21.96
CA GLY A 160 -22.68 22.72 -22.30
C GLY A 160 -22.69 21.57 -23.30
N TRP A 161 -23.84 20.97 -23.49
CA TRP A 161 -24.11 19.77 -24.30
C TRP A 161 -23.84 19.92 -25.81
N ARG A 162 -23.57 21.15 -26.28
CA ARG A 162 -23.35 21.47 -27.68
C ARG A 162 -21.92 21.94 -27.99
N ALA A 163 -20.97 21.65 -27.12
CA ALA A 163 -19.58 21.92 -27.46
C ALA A 163 -19.20 21.09 -28.71
N PRO A 164 -18.58 21.70 -29.76
CA PRO A 164 -18.09 20.90 -30.87
C PRO A 164 -17.12 19.85 -30.37
N ALA A 165 -17.15 18.69 -31.00
CA ALA A 165 -16.21 17.63 -30.69
C ALA A 165 -14.78 18.18 -30.80
N ALA A 166 -13.98 18.07 -29.73
CA ALA A 166 -12.58 18.44 -29.78
C ALA A 166 -11.91 17.64 -30.90
N ALA A 167 -11.13 18.29 -31.76
CA ALA A 167 -10.35 17.58 -32.76
C ALA A 167 -9.28 16.74 -32.02
N ALA A 168 -9.09 15.49 -32.44
CA ALA A 168 -8.02 14.66 -31.94
C ALA A 168 -6.67 15.30 -32.27
N PRO A 169 -5.82 15.59 -31.26
CA PRO A 169 -4.49 16.11 -31.54
C PRO A 169 -3.65 15.06 -32.27
N PRO A 170 -2.78 15.43 -33.20
CA PRO A 170 -1.87 14.50 -33.84
C PRO A 170 -0.89 13.90 -32.78
N LEU A 171 -0.47 12.66 -33.02
CA LEU A 171 0.33 11.88 -32.08
C LEU A 171 1.61 12.58 -31.62
N ASP A 172 2.30 13.27 -32.52
CA ASP A 172 3.55 13.99 -32.25
C ASP A 172 3.38 15.07 -31.17
N GLN A 173 2.25 15.74 -31.15
CA GLN A 173 1.95 16.77 -30.15
C GLN A 173 1.70 16.21 -28.75
N VAL A 174 1.16 14.99 -28.65
CA VAL A 174 0.76 14.37 -27.38
C VAL A 174 1.61 13.18 -26.97
N ARG A 175 2.56 12.77 -27.82
CA ARG A 175 3.44 11.62 -27.62
C ARG A 175 4.07 11.61 -26.24
N ARG A 176 4.66 12.72 -25.82
CA ARG A 176 5.31 12.85 -24.50
C ARG A 176 4.32 12.62 -23.36
N ALA A 177 3.16 13.26 -23.41
CA ALA A 177 2.13 13.12 -22.36
C ALA A 177 1.59 11.68 -22.27
N ILE A 178 1.40 11.01 -23.41
CA ILE A 178 0.99 9.61 -23.47
C ILE A 178 2.09 8.71 -22.88
N THR A 179 3.34 8.94 -23.25
CA THR A 179 4.48 8.17 -22.73
C THR A 179 4.57 8.29 -21.21
N GLU A 180 4.49 9.50 -20.66
CA GLU A 180 4.51 9.76 -19.23
C GLU A 180 3.34 9.07 -18.52
N HIS A 181 2.13 9.14 -19.07
CA HIS A 181 0.94 8.48 -18.55
C HIS A 181 1.10 6.96 -18.50
N LEU A 182 1.49 6.34 -19.60
CA LEU A 182 1.68 4.89 -19.71
C LEU A 182 2.83 4.40 -18.84
N LEU A 183 3.94 5.13 -18.79
CA LEU A 183 5.10 4.80 -17.96
C LEU A 183 4.73 4.86 -16.46
N GLY A 184 3.99 5.89 -16.05
CA GLY A 184 3.50 5.99 -14.68
C GLY A 184 2.62 4.79 -14.29
N ALA A 185 1.66 4.42 -15.13
CA ALA A 185 0.78 3.27 -14.91
C ALA A 185 1.57 1.94 -14.89
N ALA A 186 2.51 1.75 -15.83
CA ALA A 186 3.36 0.56 -15.88
C ALA A 186 4.25 0.42 -14.63
N ARG A 187 4.84 1.52 -14.15
CA ARG A 187 5.64 1.53 -12.92
C ARG A 187 4.79 1.21 -11.69
N ARG A 188 3.59 1.78 -11.55
CA ARG A 188 2.69 1.45 -10.43
C ARG A 188 2.31 -0.02 -10.42
N ARG A 189 1.98 -0.59 -11.59
CA ARG A 189 1.69 -2.02 -11.72
C ARG A 189 2.89 -2.88 -11.36
N ALA A 190 4.06 -2.59 -11.90
CA ALA A 190 5.30 -3.32 -11.63
C ALA A 190 5.66 -3.28 -10.13
N PHE A 191 5.55 -2.13 -9.50
CA PHE A 191 5.79 -2.00 -8.06
C PHE A 191 4.78 -2.78 -7.22
N ARG A 192 3.49 -2.76 -7.57
CA ARG A 192 2.47 -3.55 -6.85
C ARG A 192 2.80 -5.05 -6.91
N VAL A 193 3.08 -5.58 -8.10
CA VAL A 193 3.45 -6.99 -8.27
C VAL A 193 4.70 -7.34 -7.46
N TRP A 194 5.72 -6.47 -7.51
CA TRP A 194 6.94 -6.65 -6.74
C TRP A 194 6.67 -6.61 -5.23
N LEU A 195 5.89 -5.65 -4.75
CA LEU A 195 5.56 -5.51 -3.33
C LEU A 195 4.79 -6.72 -2.82
N ASP A 196 3.81 -7.20 -3.58
CA ASP A 196 3.03 -8.41 -3.23
C ASP A 196 3.96 -9.63 -3.12
N ALA A 197 4.88 -9.82 -4.06
CA ALA A 197 5.86 -10.89 -4.01
C ALA A 197 6.79 -10.78 -2.77
N ARG A 198 7.25 -9.57 -2.43
CA ARG A 198 8.09 -9.35 -1.22
C ARG A 198 7.31 -9.58 0.07
N ARG A 199 6.06 -9.12 0.12
CA ARG A 199 5.18 -9.39 1.27
C ARG A 199 4.97 -10.90 1.47
N ASN A 200 4.68 -11.63 0.40
CA ASN A 200 4.50 -13.09 0.47
C ASN A 200 5.76 -13.82 0.97
N ALA A 201 6.95 -13.29 0.65
CA ALA A 201 8.21 -13.89 1.07
C ALA A 201 8.63 -13.52 2.51
N LEU A 202 8.27 -12.32 2.99
CA LEU A 202 8.80 -11.77 4.24
C LEU A 202 7.80 -11.73 5.38
N VAL A 203 6.49 -11.83 5.10
CA VAL A 203 5.45 -11.56 6.09
C VAL A 203 4.72 -12.83 6.48
N VAL A 204 4.59 -13.05 7.78
CA VAL A 204 3.66 -14.03 8.36
C VAL A 204 2.68 -13.27 9.23
N LEU A 205 1.39 -13.35 8.91
CA LEU A 205 0.31 -12.70 9.69
C LEU A 205 -0.23 -13.65 10.75
N ALA A 206 -0.54 -13.13 11.93
CA ALA A 206 -1.32 -13.86 12.91
C ALA A 206 -2.79 -13.98 12.43
N PRO A 207 -3.50 -15.06 12.81
CA PRO A 207 -4.91 -15.24 12.49
C PRO A 207 -5.76 -14.02 12.89
N GLY A 208 -6.63 -13.56 12.00
CA GLY A 208 -7.50 -12.40 12.24
C GLY A 208 -6.92 -11.05 11.79
N TYR A 209 -5.65 -11.01 11.37
CA TYR A 209 -4.99 -9.80 10.86
C TYR A 209 -4.73 -9.83 9.35
N GLU A 210 -5.38 -10.74 8.63
CA GLU A 210 -5.33 -10.80 7.18
C GLU A 210 -5.88 -9.51 6.56
N HIS A 211 -5.66 -9.34 5.25
CA HIS A 211 -6.06 -8.12 4.55
C HIS A 211 -7.56 -7.82 4.74
N PRO A 212 -7.97 -6.56 4.99
CA PRO A 212 -9.40 -6.20 5.17
C PRO A 212 -10.32 -6.68 4.05
N GLY A 213 -9.80 -6.73 2.82
CA GLY A 213 -10.53 -7.23 1.65
C GLY A 213 -10.49 -8.76 1.45
N ASP A 214 -9.93 -9.55 2.37
CA ASP A 214 -9.96 -11.01 2.25
C ASP A 214 -11.42 -11.50 2.41
N PRO A 215 -11.99 -12.18 1.39
CA PRO A 215 -13.38 -12.63 1.43
C PRO A 215 -13.65 -13.70 2.51
N ARG A 216 -12.60 -14.34 3.03
CA ARG A 216 -12.70 -15.33 4.12
C ARG A 216 -12.86 -14.69 5.49
N GLN A 217 -12.68 -13.37 5.60
CA GLN A 217 -12.88 -12.66 6.86
C GLN A 217 -14.36 -12.65 7.26
N PRO A 218 -14.70 -13.00 8.52
CA PRO A 218 -16.08 -13.02 9.00
C PRO A 218 -16.82 -11.68 8.83
N ASP A 219 -16.09 -10.57 8.96
CA ASP A 219 -16.65 -9.22 8.81
C ASP A 219 -16.99 -8.86 7.35
N ASN A 220 -16.46 -9.61 6.37
CA ASN A 220 -16.74 -9.43 4.94
C ASN A 220 -17.86 -10.35 4.44
N THR A 221 -18.24 -11.35 5.21
CA THR A 221 -19.42 -12.20 4.89
C THR A 221 -20.68 -11.42 5.23
N ARG A 222 -21.29 -10.76 4.24
CA ARG A 222 -22.63 -10.20 4.38
C ARG A 222 -23.59 -11.37 4.58
N ARG A 223 -24.17 -11.45 5.77
CA ARG A 223 -25.38 -12.26 5.96
C ARG A 223 -26.51 -11.48 5.27
N HIS A 224 -26.89 -11.94 4.10
CA HIS A 224 -28.16 -11.54 3.46
C HIS A 224 -29.31 -12.29 4.11
#